data_8ce180d16f5981a38e3d48c6dc5734d8
#
_entry.id   8ce180d16f5981a38e3d48c6dc5734d8
#
_cell.length_a   1.000
_cell.length_b   1.000
_cell.length_c   1.000
_cell.angle_alpha   90.00
_cell.angle_beta   90.00
_cell.angle_gamma   90.00
#
_symmetry.space_group_name_H-M   'P 1'
#
loop_
_entity.id
_entity.type
_entity.pdbx_description
1 polymer ?
#
loop_
_entity_poly.entity_id
_entity_poly.type
_entity_poly.pdbx_seq_one_letter_code
_entity_poly.pdbx_strand_id
1 'polypeptide(L)'
;HVGDGLYNVAFSGDVHYDDTRLFNGAVNDFPRVETLVMESTYGGRNDYQTDQEDSEEKLKEVIRETTTEGGKVLIPAFAVGRSQEIMLVLEEAMRKGEIPEVPVHLDGMIWEATAIHTTYPEYLRDDLRDRIFHDDENPFLADQFNHIDGGEDERQEIADGGPCIVLSTSGMIEGGPIMSWLTHVGAQSDSSLVFVGYQAQGTLGRRIQNGWDEIPMNDRSNSRGTLTLNMNIETVDGFSGHADRQGLMNFVRTMNPRPEKVLCVHGDESSVQDLSSALYHDFNMRTFAPKNLETFRFK
;
A
#
# COMPACT_ATOMS: atom_id res chain seq x y z
N HIS A 1 5.14 27.17 10.60
CA HIS A 1 5.76 28.20 11.45
C HIS A 1 4.81 28.58 12.60
N VAL A 2 5.33 28.68 13.81
CA VAL A 2 4.58 29.06 14.99
C VAL A 2 5.21 30.33 15.57
N GLY A 3 4.38 31.31 15.97
CA GLY A 3 4.85 32.56 16.57
C GLY A 3 5.72 33.39 15.62
N ASP A 4 5.20 33.78 14.47
CA ASP A 4 5.88 34.60 13.44
C ASP A 4 7.23 34.00 12.99
N GLY A 5 7.32 32.66 12.91
CA GLY A 5 8.54 31.97 12.54
C GLY A 5 9.57 31.75 13.66
N LEU A 6 9.20 32.04 14.90
CA LEU A 6 10.07 31.78 16.06
C LEU A 6 10.25 30.29 16.35
N TYR A 7 9.34 29.46 15.87
CA TYR A 7 9.36 28.02 16.07
C TYR A 7 8.78 27.30 14.84
N ASN A 8 9.49 26.28 14.34
CA ASN A 8 9.07 25.51 13.21
C ASN A 8 8.75 24.07 13.62
N VAL A 9 7.60 23.61 13.20
CA VAL A 9 7.15 22.22 13.37
C VAL A 9 6.95 21.64 11.99
N ALA A 10 7.57 20.52 11.71
CA ALA A 10 7.33 19.71 10.51
C ALA A 10 6.45 18.50 10.89
N PHE A 11 5.49 18.19 10.04
CA PHE A 11 4.68 16.98 10.12
C PHE A 11 5.04 16.11 8.91
N SER A 12 5.48 14.88 9.15
CA SER A 12 5.84 13.98 8.06
C SER A 12 4.62 13.57 7.22
N GLY A 13 3.44 13.49 7.85
CA GLY A 13 2.40 12.64 7.31
C GLY A 13 2.90 11.20 7.24
N ASP A 14 2.30 10.39 6.40
CA ASP A 14 2.84 9.10 6.02
C ASP A 14 4.06 9.35 5.12
N VAL A 15 5.19 8.71 5.42
CA VAL A 15 6.47 9.00 4.76
C VAL A 15 7.09 7.72 4.22
N HIS A 16 7.54 7.77 2.97
CA HIS A 16 8.43 6.77 2.39
C HIS A 16 9.79 7.43 2.08
N TYR A 17 10.86 6.90 2.66
CA TYR A 17 12.18 7.55 2.59
C TYR A 17 12.86 7.34 1.24
N ASP A 18 12.81 6.12 0.73
CA ASP A 18 13.42 5.75 -0.55
C ASP A 18 12.45 5.99 -1.72
N ASP A 19 12.99 5.99 -2.94
CA ASP A 19 12.16 6.05 -4.15
C ASP A 19 11.27 4.80 -4.24
N THR A 20 10.03 4.98 -4.69
CA THR A 20 9.14 3.89 -5.08
C THR A 20 9.06 3.79 -6.61
N ARG A 21 8.31 2.84 -7.14
CA ARG A 21 8.00 2.81 -8.58
C ARG A 21 7.22 4.03 -9.04
N LEU A 22 6.45 4.66 -8.15
CA LEU A 22 5.51 5.71 -8.48
C LEU A 22 6.05 7.11 -8.16
N PHE A 23 6.77 7.27 -7.04
CA PHE A 23 7.20 8.55 -6.51
C PHE A 23 8.68 8.54 -6.13
N ASN A 24 9.30 9.72 -6.22
CA ASN A 24 10.60 9.96 -5.59
C ASN A 24 10.45 9.89 -4.06
N GLY A 25 11.52 9.53 -3.38
CA GLY A 25 11.57 9.46 -1.93
C GLY A 25 11.28 10.79 -1.24
N ALA A 26 10.88 10.72 0.02
CA ALA A 26 10.48 11.89 0.78
C ALA A 26 11.63 12.88 0.97
N VAL A 27 11.36 14.16 0.69
CA VAL A 27 12.31 15.26 0.92
C VAL A 27 12.42 15.53 2.42
N ASN A 28 13.64 15.55 2.94
CA ASN A 28 13.95 15.82 4.35
C ASN A 28 14.95 16.97 4.56
N ASP A 29 15.15 17.79 3.53
CA ASP A 29 15.98 19.01 3.59
C ASP A 29 15.08 20.21 3.96
N PHE A 30 15.17 20.64 5.21
CA PHE A 30 14.41 21.75 5.74
C PHE A 30 15.35 22.87 6.18
N PRO A 31 15.08 24.15 5.83
CA PRO A 31 15.93 25.27 6.24
C PRO A 31 16.08 25.39 7.75
N ARG A 32 15.02 25.02 8.47
CA ARG A 32 14.96 25.04 9.93
C ARG A 32 13.76 24.23 10.43
N VAL A 33 14.00 23.34 11.38
CA VAL A 33 12.97 22.59 12.08
C VAL A 33 13.38 22.34 13.53
N GLU A 34 12.55 22.77 14.49
CA GLU A 34 12.80 22.53 15.91
C GLU A 34 12.10 21.26 16.39
N THR A 35 10.92 20.97 15.85
CA THR A 35 10.18 19.74 16.18
C THR A 35 9.70 19.05 14.91
N LEU A 36 9.91 17.75 14.89
CA LEU A 36 9.34 16.84 13.90
C LEU A 36 8.23 16.03 14.58
N VAL A 37 7.05 15.99 13.96
CA VAL A 37 5.98 15.03 14.27
C VAL A 37 6.01 14.00 13.17
N MET A 38 6.35 12.75 13.53
CA MET A 38 6.67 11.69 12.57
C MET A 38 5.82 10.46 12.80
N GLU A 39 5.38 9.84 11.71
CA GLU A 39 4.73 8.54 11.76
C GLU A 39 5.63 7.45 12.34
N SER A 40 5.03 6.36 12.76
CA SER A 40 5.71 5.23 13.39
C SER A 40 5.06 3.88 13.04
N THR A 41 4.44 3.77 11.87
CA THR A 41 3.70 2.57 11.45
C THR A 41 4.58 1.32 11.52
N TYR A 42 5.78 1.41 10.95
CA TYR A 42 6.81 0.37 11.04
C TYR A 42 7.96 0.79 12.00
N GLY A 43 7.62 1.37 13.13
CA GLY A 43 8.57 1.83 14.12
C GLY A 43 9.11 0.76 15.07
N GLY A 44 8.60 -0.48 15.03
CA GLY A 44 9.04 -1.58 15.87
C GLY A 44 10.45 -2.08 15.54
N ARG A 45 11.08 -2.78 16.49
CA ARG A 45 12.49 -3.21 16.36
C ARG A 45 12.75 -4.14 15.18
N ASN A 46 11.74 -4.90 14.76
CA ASN A 46 11.85 -5.90 13.70
C ASN A 46 11.01 -5.53 12.47
N ASP A 47 10.53 -4.29 12.38
CA ASP A 47 9.67 -3.82 11.29
C ASP A 47 10.53 -3.41 10.08
N TYR A 48 11.23 -4.39 9.51
CA TYR A 48 11.97 -4.26 8.26
C TYR A 48 11.15 -4.82 7.13
N GLN A 49 11.12 -4.13 6.02
CA GLN A 49 10.46 -4.60 4.81
C GLN A 49 11.42 -5.41 3.94
N THR A 50 10.87 -6.30 3.15
CA THR A 50 11.59 -7.00 2.09
C THR A 50 12.04 -5.98 1.03
N ASP A 51 13.17 -6.22 0.42
CA ASP A 51 13.64 -5.44 -0.73
C ASP A 51 12.58 -5.39 -1.83
N GLN A 52 12.49 -4.25 -2.52
CA GLN A 52 11.47 -4.04 -3.55
C GLN A 52 11.58 -5.07 -4.69
N GLU A 53 12.81 -5.40 -5.12
CA GLU A 53 13.04 -6.36 -6.21
C GLU A 53 12.58 -7.77 -5.81
N ASP A 54 12.90 -8.20 -4.57
CA ASP A 54 12.45 -9.49 -4.04
C ASP A 54 10.94 -9.56 -3.89
N SER A 55 10.32 -8.46 -3.49
CA SER A 55 8.87 -8.33 -3.35
C SER A 55 8.15 -8.41 -4.69
N GLU A 56 8.68 -7.72 -5.70
CA GLU A 56 8.16 -7.77 -7.06
C GLU A 56 8.30 -9.18 -7.67
N GLU A 57 9.44 -9.86 -7.45
CA GLU A 57 9.63 -11.22 -7.95
C GLU A 57 8.66 -12.19 -7.29
N LYS A 58 8.45 -12.10 -5.98
CA LYS A 58 7.45 -12.90 -5.28
C LYS A 58 6.03 -12.65 -5.83
N LEU A 59 5.67 -11.40 -6.07
CA LEU A 59 4.37 -11.07 -6.68
C LEU A 59 4.23 -11.70 -8.06
N LYS A 60 5.26 -11.60 -8.91
CA LYS A 60 5.30 -12.19 -10.25
C LYS A 60 5.20 -13.71 -10.21
N GLU A 61 5.87 -14.36 -9.24
CA GLU A 61 5.80 -15.80 -9.03
C GLU A 61 4.37 -16.26 -8.73
N VAL A 62 3.71 -15.64 -7.74
CA VAL A 62 2.32 -15.96 -7.38
C VAL A 62 1.37 -15.76 -8.57
N ILE A 63 1.51 -14.66 -9.30
CA ILE A 63 0.69 -14.38 -10.48
C ILE A 63 0.91 -15.44 -11.55
N ARG A 64 2.17 -15.80 -11.84
CA ARG A 64 2.53 -16.80 -12.85
C ARG A 64 1.96 -18.17 -12.53
N GLU A 65 2.12 -18.63 -11.30
CA GLU A 65 1.59 -19.90 -10.84
C GLU A 65 0.06 -19.93 -10.93
N THR A 66 -0.61 -18.98 -10.30
CA THR A 66 -2.07 -18.92 -10.25
C THR A 66 -2.70 -18.83 -11.65
N THR A 67 -2.19 -17.94 -12.52
CA THR A 67 -2.78 -17.74 -13.85
C THR A 67 -2.47 -18.87 -14.81
N THR A 68 -1.34 -19.57 -14.67
CA THR A 68 -1.01 -20.74 -15.46
C THR A 68 -1.91 -21.93 -15.13
N GLU A 69 -2.35 -22.06 -13.89
CA GLU A 69 -3.33 -23.05 -13.45
C GLU A 69 -4.79 -22.69 -13.82
N GLY A 70 -4.99 -21.52 -14.41
CA GLY A 70 -6.32 -21.03 -14.84
C GLY A 70 -7.06 -20.23 -13.78
N GLY A 71 -6.44 -20.01 -12.62
CA GLY A 71 -7.00 -19.29 -11.48
C GLY A 71 -6.95 -17.77 -11.63
N LYS A 72 -7.52 -17.08 -10.68
CA LYS A 72 -7.60 -15.62 -10.60
C LYS A 72 -6.80 -15.08 -9.42
N VAL A 73 -6.13 -13.95 -9.63
CA VAL A 73 -5.37 -13.27 -8.58
C VAL A 73 -6.15 -12.06 -8.10
N LEU A 74 -6.63 -12.10 -6.85
CA LEU A 74 -7.27 -10.96 -6.20
C LEU A 74 -6.23 -10.18 -5.38
N ILE A 75 -6.13 -8.88 -5.62
CA ILE A 75 -5.22 -7.98 -4.90
C ILE A 75 -6.03 -6.86 -4.25
N PRO A 76 -6.34 -6.96 -2.95
CA PRO A 76 -6.95 -5.86 -2.23
C PRO A 76 -5.96 -4.71 -2.10
N ALA A 77 -6.32 -3.53 -2.62
CA ALA A 77 -5.45 -2.38 -2.64
C ALA A 77 -6.19 -1.08 -2.33
N PHE A 78 -5.48 -0.09 -1.81
CA PHE A 78 -6.02 1.27 -1.70
C PHE A 78 -6.11 1.88 -3.09
N ALA A 79 -7.15 2.70 -3.31
CA ALA A 79 -7.40 3.32 -4.61
C ALA A 79 -6.24 4.23 -5.07
N VAL A 80 -5.57 4.90 -4.13
CA VAL A 80 -4.51 5.89 -4.40
C VAL A 80 -3.15 5.32 -4.01
N GLY A 81 -2.17 5.45 -4.88
CA GLY A 81 -0.77 5.10 -4.68
C GLY A 81 -0.49 3.61 -4.90
N ARG A 82 -0.94 2.73 -4.00
CA ARG A 82 -0.64 1.29 -4.05
C ARG A 82 -1.12 0.62 -5.33
N SER A 83 -2.35 0.89 -5.74
CA SER A 83 -2.89 0.30 -6.97
C SER A 83 -2.08 0.71 -8.19
N GLN A 84 -1.67 1.98 -8.29
CA GLN A 84 -0.89 2.48 -9.40
C GLN A 84 0.53 1.89 -9.41
N GLU A 85 1.12 1.68 -8.24
CA GLU A 85 2.43 1.03 -8.14
C GLU A 85 2.37 -0.43 -8.62
N ILE A 86 1.35 -1.19 -8.19
CA ILE A 86 1.12 -2.55 -8.68
C ILE A 86 0.85 -2.57 -10.20
N MET A 87 0.08 -1.60 -10.72
CA MET A 87 -0.13 -1.48 -12.16
C MET A 87 1.19 -1.34 -12.93
N LEU A 88 2.14 -0.53 -12.43
CA LEU A 88 3.46 -0.37 -13.06
C LEU A 88 4.25 -1.68 -13.07
N VAL A 89 4.22 -2.43 -11.97
CA VAL A 89 4.87 -3.75 -11.89
C VAL A 89 4.24 -4.73 -12.87
N LEU A 90 2.92 -4.79 -12.95
CA LEU A 90 2.19 -5.68 -13.86
C LEU A 90 2.45 -5.34 -15.33
N GLU A 91 2.38 -4.04 -15.68
CA GLU A 91 2.65 -3.59 -17.05
C GLU A 91 4.06 -3.99 -17.48
N GLU A 92 5.06 -3.67 -16.66
CA GLU A 92 6.45 -3.98 -16.97
C GLU A 92 6.69 -5.48 -17.08
N ALA A 93 6.16 -6.27 -16.15
CA ALA A 93 6.33 -7.73 -16.14
C ALA A 93 5.66 -8.41 -17.34
N MET A 94 4.46 -7.98 -17.75
CA MET A 94 3.80 -8.48 -18.96
C MET A 94 4.55 -8.07 -20.22
N ARG A 95 4.95 -6.81 -20.34
CA ARG A 95 5.71 -6.29 -21.49
C ARG A 95 7.06 -6.99 -21.67
N LYS A 96 7.72 -7.40 -20.56
CA LYS A 96 8.96 -8.18 -20.59
C LYS A 96 8.75 -9.69 -20.77
N GLY A 97 7.51 -10.16 -20.72
CA GLY A 97 7.19 -11.60 -20.78
C GLY A 97 7.58 -12.37 -19.50
N GLU A 98 7.72 -11.68 -18.36
CA GLU A 98 8.03 -12.27 -17.06
C GLU A 98 6.81 -12.96 -16.43
N ILE A 99 5.61 -12.48 -16.75
CA ILE A 99 4.32 -13.08 -16.38
C ILE A 99 3.43 -13.21 -17.63
N PRO A 100 2.44 -14.13 -17.64
CA PRO A 100 1.49 -14.23 -18.75
C PRO A 100 0.70 -12.94 -18.98
N GLU A 101 0.42 -12.62 -20.23
CA GLU A 101 -0.51 -11.54 -20.58
C GLU A 101 -1.94 -11.99 -20.28
N VAL A 102 -2.51 -11.46 -19.22
CA VAL A 102 -3.90 -11.69 -18.78
C VAL A 102 -4.59 -10.36 -18.53
N PRO A 103 -5.92 -10.29 -18.62
CA PRO A 103 -6.67 -9.09 -18.27
C PRO A 103 -6.41 -8.68 -16.81
N VAL A 104 -6.25 -7.39 -16.56
CA VAL A 104 -6.16 -6.78 -15.23
C VAL A 104 -7.37 -5.89 -15.03
N HIS A 105 -8.25 -6.28 -14.13
CA HIS A 105 -9.48 -5.55 -13.84
C HIS A 105 -9.30 -4.62 -12.65
N LEU A 106 -9.66 -3.35 -12.84
CA LEU A 106 -9.57 -2.28 -11.84
C LEU A 106 -10.97 -1.98 -11.30
N ASP A 107 -11.21 -2.27 -10.02
CA ASP A 107 -12.54 -2.14 -9.43
C ASP A 107 -12.56 -1.21 -8.21
N GLY A 108 -13.63 -0.45 -8.09
CA GLY A 108 -13.77 0.65 -7.14
C GLY A 108 -13.15 1.94 -7.67
N MET A 109 -12.66 2.81 -6.80
CA MET A 109 -12.12 4.13 -7.17
C MET A 109 -10.68 4.09 -7.73
N ILE A 110 -10.17 2.90 -8.13
CA ILE A 110 -8.80 2.77 -8.64
C ILE A 110 -8.65 3.50 -9.98
N TRP A 111 -9.66 3.37 -10.84
CA TRP A 111 -9.65 4.00 -12.15
C TRP A 111 -9.62 5.53 -12.07
N GLU A 112 -10.48 6.13 -11.24
CA GLU A 112 -10.53 7.57 -11.02
C GLU A 112 -9.22 8.10 -10.42
N ALA A 113 -8.66 7.38 -9.45
CA ALA A 113 -7.36 7.72 -8.88
C ALA A 113 -6.26 7.64 -9.94
N THR A 114 -6.26 6.62 -10.80
CA THR A 114 -5.31 6.47 -11.90
C THR A 114 -5.44 7.60 -12.92
N ALA A 115 -6.67 8.03 -13.23
CA ALA A 115 -6.91 9.18 -14.11
C ALA A 115 -6.29 10.48 -13.56
N ILE A 116 -6.27 10.65 -12.23
CA ILE A 116 -5.59 11.79 -11.60
C ILE A 116 -4.06 11.67 -11.79
N HIS A 117 -3.48 10.50 -11.59
CA HIS A 117 -2.03 10.29 -11.82
C HIS A 117 -1.63 10.57 -13.27
N THR A 118 -2.45 10.14 -14.23
CA THR A 118 -2.20 10.41 -15.66
C THR A 118 -2.38 11.89 -16.03
N THR A 119 -3.21 12.62 -15.28
CA THR A 119 -3.46 14.04 -15.52
C THR A 119 -2.35 14.93 -14.96
N TYR A 120 -1.67 14.49 -13.91
CA TYR A 120 -0.64 15.25 -13.21
C TYR A 120 0.69 14.50 -13.13
N PRO A 121 1.27 14.06 -14.27
CA PRO A 121 2.48 13.24 -14.28
C PRO A 121 3.72 13.98 -13.74
N GLU A 122 3.69 15.32 -13.63
CA GLU A 122 4.76 16.12 -13.03
C GLU A 122 5.05 15.81 -11.55
N TYR A 123 4.12 15.15 -10.86
CA TYR A 123 4.30 14.71 -9.48
C TYR A 123 4.80 13.26 -9.36
N LEU A 124 4.89 12.55 -10.47
CA LEU A 124 5.41 11.19 -10.51
C LEU A 124 6.94 11.19 -10.50
N ARG A 125 7.53 10.00 -10.28
CA ARG A 125 8.97 9.81 -10.36
C ARG A 125 9.52 10.26 -11.72
N ASP A 126 10.72 10.79 -11.71
CA ASP A 126 11.31 11.47 -12.88
C ASP A 126 11.32 10.58 -14.14
N ASP A 127 11.73 9.32 -14.02
CA ASP A 127 11.77 8.38 -15.15
C ASP A 127 10.37 8.04 -15.69
N LEU A 128 9.39 7.88 -14.80
CA LEU A 128 8.00 7.63 -15.18
C LEU A 128 7.39 8.86 -15.86
N ARG A 129 7.65 10.04 -15.33
CA ARG A 129 7.25 11.30 -15.95
C ARG A 129 7.85 11.45 -17.35
N ASP A 130 9.15 11.17 -17.49
CA ASP A 130 9.83 11.27 -18.77
C ASP A 130 9.28 10.28 -19.81
N ARG A 131 8.96 9.05 -19.40
CA ARG A 131 8.29 8.05 -20.24
C ARG A 131 6.92 8.55 -20.75
N ILE A 132 6.13 9.20 -19.88
CA ILE A 132 4.82 9.73 -20.27
C ILE A 132 4.93 10.94 -21.19
N PHE A 133 5.84 11.90 -20.92
CA PHE A 133 5.92 13.16 -21.66
C PHE A 133 6.78 13.08 -22.94
N HIS A 134 7.84 12.26 -22.96
CA HIS A 134 8.79 12.25 -24.06
C HIS A 134 8.61 11.05 -24.98
N ASP A 135 8.27 9.89 -24.42
CA ASP A 135 8.13 8.65 -25.20
C ASP A 135 6.69 8.41 -25.66
N ASP A 136 5.73 9.23 -25.21
CA ASP A 136 4.29 9.10 -25.48
C ASP A 136 3.75 7.72 -25.03
N GLU A 137 4.39 7.11 -24.04
CA GLU A 137 4.04 5.82 -23.47
C GLU A 137 3.49 6.02 -22.05
N ASN A 138 2.18 5.93 -21.89
CA ASN A 138 1.55 5.97 -20.59
C ASN A 138 1.27 4.55 -20.07
N PRO A 139 2.07 4.03 -19.12
CA PRO A 139 1.92 2.65 -18.66
C PRO A 139 0.59 2.36 -17.96
N PHE A 140 -0.10 3.39 -17.47
CA PHE A 140 -1.43 3.24 -16.85
C PHE A 140 -2.57 3.05 -17.85
N LEU A 141 -2.30 3.30 -19.13
CA LEU A 141 -3.28 3.17 -20.22
C LEU A 141 -2.98 1.94 -21.12
N ALA A 142 -2.16 1.02 -20.62
CA ALA A 142 -1.85 -0.21 -21.36
C ALA A 142 -3.10 -1.08 -21.53
N ASP A 143 -3.19 -1.77 -22.68
CA ASP A 143 -4.40 -2.50 -23.14
C ASP A 143 -4.90 -3.58 -22.17
N GLN A 144 -4.03 -4.10 -21.29
CA GLN A 144 -4.41 -5.11 -20.28
C GLN A 144 -5.27 -4.56 -19.15
N PHE A 145 -5.31 -3.23 -18.93
CA PHE A 145 -6.08 -2.62 -17.85
C PHE A 145 -7.52 -2.33 -18.25
N ASN A 146 -8.45 -2.94 -17.54
CA ASN A 146 -9.88 -2.82 -17.79
C ASN A 146 -10.59 -2.25 -16.57
N HIS A 147 -11.33 -1.17 -16.76
CA HIS A 147 -12.17 -0.60 -15.71
C HIS A 147 -13.49 -1.38 -15.59
N ILE A 148 -13.93 -1.66 -14.38
CA ILE A 148 -15.22 -2.29 -14.10
C ILE A 148 -16.25 -1.20 -13.79
N ASP A 149 -17.27 -1.09 -14.63
CA ASP A 149 -18.39 -0.16 -14.49
C ASP A 149 -19.78 -0.84 -14.49
N GLY A 150 -19.88 -2.08 -14.98
CA GLY A 150 -21.12 -2.88 -15.06
C GLY A 150 -21.58 -3.49 -13.73
N GLY A 151 -20.87 -3.24 -12.65
CA GLY A 151 -21.30 -3.65 -11.30
C GLY A 151 -21.22 -5.16 -11.05
N GLU A 152 -22.26 -5.72 -10.41
CA GLU A 152 -22.25 -7.12 -9.95
C GLU A 152 -22.31 -8.12 -11.10
N ASP A 153 -23.06 -7.81 -12.15
CA ASP A 153 -23.23 -8.72 -13.30
C ASP A 153 -21.89 -8.87 -14.06
N GLU A 154 -21.14 -7.79 -14.23
CA GLU A 154 -19.82 -7.81 -14.85
C GLU A 154 -18.81 -8.59 -14.00
N ARG A 155 -18.82 -8.40 -12.66
CA ARG A 155 -17.96 -9.17 -11.76
C ARG A 155 -18.24 -10.67 -11.86
N GLN A 156 -19.51 -11.06 -11.93
CA GLN A 156 -19.88 -12.46 -12.10
C GLN A 156 -19.37 -13.02 -13.44
N GLU A 157 -19.55 -12.27 -14.54
CA GLU A 157 -19.06 -12.69 -15.85
C GLU A 157 -17.55 -12.90 -15.87
N ILE A 158 -16.80 -11.98 -15.27
CA ILE A 158 -15.33 -12.10 -15.14
C ILE A 158 -14.98 -13.28 -14.23
N ALA A 159 -15.70 -13.48 -13.13
CA ALA A 159 -15.46 -14.58 -12.19
C ALA A 159 -15.69 -15.96 -12.82
N ASP A 160 -16.63 -16.06 -13.77
CA ASP A 160 -16.93 -17.27 -14.55
C ASP A 160 -15.99 -17.43 -15.76
N GLY A 161 -15.19 -16.38 -16.06
CA GLY A 161 -14.25 -16.34 -17.18
C GLY A 161 -12.90 -17.02 -16.89
N GLY A 162 -11.93 -16.78 -17.78
CA GLY A 162 -10.56 -17.31 -17.70
C GLY A 162 -9.71 -16.64 -16.61
N PRO A 163 -8.39 -16.96 -16.59
CA PRO A 163 -7.47 -16.36 -15.64
C PRO A 163 -7.37 -14.83 -15.83
N CYS A 164 -7.33 -14.11 -14.73
CA CYS A 164 -7.19 -12.67 -14.71
C CYS A 164 -6.60 -12.19 -13.38
N ILE A 165 -6.22 -10.91 -13.33
CA ILE A 165 -5.81 -10.22 -12.12
C ILE A 165 -6.89 -9.19 -11.80
N VAL A 166 -7.27 -9.06 -10.53
CA VAL A 166 -8.23 -8.07 -10.05
C VAL A 166 -7.58 -7.22 -8.97
N LEU A 167 -7.43 -5.92 -9.24
CA LEU A 167 -7.12 -4.92 -8.24
C LEU A 167 -8.42 -4.31 -7.74
N SER A 168 -8.72 -4.44 -6.44
CA SER A 168 -10.00 -3.98 -5.92
C SER A 168 -9.90 -3.33 -4.55
N THR A 169 -10.71 -2.29 -4.33
CA THR A 169 -10.86 -1.65 -3.01
C THR A 169 -11.87 -2.41 -2.16
N SER A 170 -11.75 -2.42 -0.83
CA SER A 170 -10.77 -1.72 0.00
C SER A 170 -9.53 -2.59 0.26
N GLY A 171 -8.38 -1.91 0.45
CA GLY A 171 -7.10 -2.59 0.67
C GLY A 171 -7.00 -3.40 1.96
N MET A 172 -7.88 -3.19 2.95
CA MET A 172 -7.93 -3.95 4.23
C MET A 172 -9.16 -4.86 4.33
N ILE A 173 -9.91 -5.02 3.26
CA ILE A 173 -11.12 -5.85 3.16
C ILE A 173 -12.20 -5.44 4.21
N GLU A 174 -12.35 -4.12 4.44
CA GLU A 174 -13.34 -3.56 5.35
C GLU A 174 -14.64 -3.15 4.62
N GLY A 175 -14.91 -3.73 3.47
CA GLY A 175 -16.03 -3.42 2.59
C GLY A 175 -15.56 -3.09 1.18
N GLY A 176 -16.47 -2.54 0.37
CA GLY A 176 -16.17 -2.22 -1.03
C GLY A 176 -16.27 -3.43 -1.98
N PRO A 177 -15.93 -3.25 -3.25
CA PRO A 177 -16.07 -4.27 -4.28
C PRO A 177 -15.30 -5.56 -4.00
N ILE A 178 -14.19 -5.52 -3.28
CA ILE A 178 -13.42 -6.70 -2.90
C ILE A 178 -14.28 -7.76 -2.19
N MET A 179 -15.30 -7.35 -1.43
CA MET A 179 -16.22 -8.27 -0.76
C MET A 179 -17.05 -9.08 -1.75
N SER A 180 -17.47 -8.46 -2.85
CA SER A 180 -18.16 -9.13 -3.94
C SER A 180 -17.23 -10.14 -4.64
N TRP A 181 -15.99 -9.74 -4.93
CA TRP A 181 -14.98 -10.64 -5.49
C TRP A 181 -14.73 -11.86 -4.63
N LEU A 182 -14.58 -11.69 -3.33
CA LEU A 182 -14.45 -12.84 -2.42
C LEU A 182 -15.66 -13.76 -2.46
N THR A 183 -16.87 -13.20 -2.65
CA THR A 183 -18.08 -14.02 -2.79
C THR A 183 -18.05 -14.87 -4.05
N HIS A 184 -17.56 -14.34 -5.17
CA HIS A 184 -17.54 -15.04 -6.45
C HIS A 184 -16.37 -16.03 -6.58
N VAL A 185 -15.18 -15.67 -6.10
CA VAL A 185 -13.98 -16.47 -6.35
C VAL A 185 -13.32 -17.04 -5.09
N GLY A 186 -13.76 -16.65 -3.90
CA GLY A 186 -13.12 -17.06 -2.63
C GLY A 186 -13.14 -18.58 -2.36
N ALA A 187 -14.09 -19.31 -2.94
CA ALA A 187 -14.18 -20.76 -2.83
C ALA A 187 -13.34 -21.52 -3.89
N GLN A 188 -12.69 -20.83 -4.83
CA GLN A 188 -11.91 -21.42 -5.91
C GLN A 188 -10.49 -21.70 -5.40
N SER A 189 -10.10 -22.99 -5.35
CA SER A 189 -8.80 -23.41 -4.80
C SER A 189 -7.61 -23.17 -5.75
N ASP A 190 -7.87 -22.87 -7.01
CA ASP A 190 -6.90 -22.50 -8.03
C ASP A 190 -6.62 -20.99 -8.09
N SER A 191 -7.35 -20.20 -7.31
CA SER A 191 -7.22 -18.74 -7.24
C SER A 191 -6.43 -18.30 -6.00
N SER A 192 -5.91 -17.09 -6.03
CA SER A 192 -5.07 -16.52 -4.95
C SER A 192 -5.56 -15.15 -4.50
N LEU A 193 -5.53 -14.90 -3.19
CA LEU A 193 -5.68 -13.59 -2.57
C LEU A 193 -4.32 -13.10 -2.11
N VAL A 194 -3.84 -11.99 -2.69
CA VAL A 194 -2.49 -11.48 -2.46
C VAL A 194 -2.53 -10.15 -1.75
N PHE A 195 -2.11 -10.14 -0.50
CA PHE A 195 -1.95 -8.91 0.26
C PHE A 195 -0.62 -8.23 -0.09
N VAL A 196 -0.69 -6.99 -0.58
CA VAL A 196 0.46 -6.18 -0.97
C VAL A 196 0.67 -4.96 -0.08
N GLY A 197 -0.04 -4.87 1.03
CA GLY A 197 0.01 -3.73 1.94
C GLY A 197 -0.31 -4.09 3.37
N TYR A 198 -0.03 -3.14 4.26
CA TYR A 198 -0.31 -3.29 5.69
C TYR A 198 -1.77 -3.60 5.96
N GLN A 199 -1.99 -4.54 6.87
CA GLN A 199 -3.32 -4.90 7.37
C GLN A 199 -3.42 -4.54 8.85
N ALA A 200 -4.25 -3.57 9.20
CA ALA A 200 -4.39 -3.08 10.56
C ALA A 200 -5.05 -4.11 11.48
N GLN A 201 -4.72 -4.07 12.77
CA GLN A 201 -5.36 -4.91 13.77
C GLN A 201 -6.88 -4.70 13.78
N GLY A 202 -7.63 -5.81 13.83
CA GLY A 202 -9.09 -5.77 13.85
C GLY A 202 -9.75 -5.85 12.48
N THR A 203 -9.05 -5.55 11.39
CA THR A 203 -9.59 -5.63 10.02
C THR A 203 -9.80 -7.07 9.56
N LEU A 204 -10.69 -7.26 8.60
CA LEU A 204 -10.94 -8.58 8.02
C LEU A 204 -9.69 -9.09 7.28
N GLY A 205 -8.99 -8.23 6.54
CA GLY A 205 -7.75 -8.60 5.87
C GLY A 205 -6.71 -9.15 6.84
N ARG A 206 -6.53 -8.52 8.02
CA ARG A 206 -5.61 -9.02 9.05
C ARG A 206 -6.01 -10.39 9.60
N ARG A 207 -7.30 -10.64 9.75
CA ARG A 207 -7.79 -11.94 10.22
C ARG A 207 -7.53 -13.02 9.18
N ILE A 208 -7.77 -12.75 7.90
CA ILE A 208 -7.48 -13.67 6.80
C ILE A 208 -5.98 -13.97 6.73
N GLN A 209 -5.10 -12.96 6.81
CA GLN A 209 -3.65 -13.19 6.89
C GLN A 209 -3.23 -14.09 8.04
N ASN A 210 -3.96 -14.04 9.16
CA ASN A 210 -3.72 -14.89 10.32
C ASN A 210 -4.40 -16.27 10.23
N GLY A 211 -4.91 -16.67 9.07
CA GLY A 211 -5.48 -17.98 8.80
C GLY A 211 -6.97 -18.11 9.08
N TRP A 212 -7.72 -16.98 9.15
CA TRP A 212 -9.18 -17.05 9.25
C TRP A 212 -9.78 -17.25 7.87
N ASP A 213 -10.39 -18.40 7.65
CA ASP A 213 -10.94 -18.87 6.38
C ASP A 213 -12.49 -18.81 6.31
N GLU A 214 -13.17 -18.61 7.43
CA GLU A 214 -14.63 -18.46 7.49
C GLU A 214 -15.05 -17.00 7.59
N ILE A 215 -15.44 -16.38 6.48
CA ILE A 215 -15.81 -14.96 6.43
C ILE A 215 -17.31 -14.79 6.62
N PRO A 216 -17.79 -14.00 7.62
CA PRO A 216 -19.19 -13.70 7.78
C PRO A 216 -19.65 -12.78 6.63
N MET A 217 -20.59 -13.25 5.83
CA MET A 217 -21.21 -12.49 4.75
C MET A 217 -22.57 -11.97 5.21
N ASN A 218 -22.80 -10.68 5.01
CA ASN A 218 -24.11 -10.09 5.20
C ASN A 218 -24.82 -10.07 3.84
N ASP A 219 -25.72 -11.01 3.62
CA ASP A 219 -26.58 -10.98 2.45
C ASP A 219 -27.62 -9.85 2.60
N ARG A 220 -27.99 -9.21 1.46
CA ARG A 220 -29.06 -8.18 1.40
C ARG A 220 -30.40 -8.67 1.92
N SER A 221 -30.59 -9.99 2.03
CA SER A 221 -31.79 -10.64 2.58
C SER A 221 -31.79 -10.79 4.11
N ASN A 222 -30.81 -10.20 4.84
CA ASN A 222 -30.64 -10.35 6.29
C ASN A 222 -30.34 -11.81 6.75
N SER A 223 -30.00 -12.71 5.85
CA SER A 223 -29.46 -14.02 6.18
C SER A 223 -27.95 -13.91 6.41
N ARG A 224 -27.49 -14.32 7.60
CA ARG A 224 -26.08 -14.43 7.91
C ARG A 224 -25.56 -15.70 7.21
N GLY A 225 -24.84 -15.51 6.12
CA GLY A 225 -24.07 -16.57 5.48
C GLY A 225 -22.61 -16.57 5.98
N THR A 226 -21.94 -17.68 5.82
CA THR A 226 -20.48 -17.80 5.99
C THR A 226 -19.90 -18.22 4.65
N LEU A 227 -18.90 -17.51 4.18
CA LEU A 227 -18.11 -17.89 3.03
C LEU A 227 -16.84 -18.59 3.53
N THR A 228 -16.57 -19.79 3.06
CA THR A 228 -15.29 -20.47 3.31
C THR A 228 -14.33 -20.13 2.19
N LEU A 229 -13.18 -19.56 2.53
CA LEU A 229 -12.10 -19.31 1.58
C LEU A 229 -11.30 -20.58 1.34
N ASN A 230 -11.27 -21.03 0.09
CA ASN A 230 -10.44 -22.16 -0.34
C ASN A 230 -9.25 -21.71 -1.21
N MET A 231 -9.22 -20.43 -1.59
CA MET A 231 -8.15 -19.84 -2.39
C MET A 231 -6.84 -19.77 -1.60
N ASN A 232 -5.71 -19.68 -2.31
CA ASN A 232 -4.41 -19.49 -1.69
C ASN A 232 -4.32 -18.07 -1.11
N ILE A 233 -3.77 -17.96 0.10
CA ILE A 233 -3.59 -16.66 0.77
C ILE A 233 -2.10 -16.36 0.81
N GLU A 234 -1.70 -15.31 0.11
CA GLU A 234 -0.31 -14.87 0.02
C GLU A 234 -0.14 -13.46 0.58
N THR A 235 1.03 -13.21 1.16
CA THR A 235 1.45 -11.87 1.57
C THR A 235 2.77 -11.55 0.90
N VAL A 236 2.79 -10.40 0.23
CA VAL A 236 3.98 -9.85 -0.41
C VAL A 236 4.29 -8.53 0.28
N ASP A 237 5.28 -8.55 1.16
CA ASP A 237 5.77 -7.36 1.85
C ASP A 237 6.62 -6.50 0.91
N GLY A 238 6.85 -5.23 1.26
CA GLY A 238 7.72 -4.33 0.49
C GLY A 238 6.99 -3.35 -0.43
N PHE A 239 5.66 -3.49 -0.55
CA PHE A 239 4.82 -2.50 -1.25
C PHE A 239 4.14 -1.52 -0.28
N SER A 240 4.71 -1.25 0.87
CA SER A 240 4.11 -0.29 1.80
C SER A 240 4.32 1.15 1.37
N GLY A 241 3.32 2.01 1.56
CA GLY A 241 3.47 3.46 1.41
C GLY A 241 4.19 4.12 2.60
N HIS A 242 4.48 3.35 3.65
CA HIS A 242 5.20 3.80 4.82
C HIS A 242 6.64 3.28 4.79
N ALA A 243 7.57 4.12 5.20
CA ALA A 243 8.95 3.68 5.40
C ALA A 243 9.02 2.59 6.47
N ASP A 244 9.90 1.62 6.27
CA ASP A 244 10.24 0.65 7.27
C ASP A 244 11.06 1.26 8.42
N ARG A 245 11.42 0.44 9.40
CA ARG A 245 12.25 0.87 10.53
C ARG A 245 13.51 1.60 10.08
N GLN A 246 14.21 1.06 9.09
CA GLN A 246 15.47 1.64 8.60
C GLN A 246 15.22 2.96 7.87
N GLY A 247 14.20 3.04 7.04
CA GLY A 247 13.79 4.25 6.34
C GLY A 247 13.39 5.38 7.30
N LEU A 248 12.59 5.08 8.34
CA LEU A 248 12.22 6.05 9.38
C LEU A 248 13.46 6.60 10.13
N MET A 249 14.40 5.72 10.49
CA MET A 249 15.64 6.13 11.13
C MET A 249 16.54 6.94 10.18
N ASN A 250 16.61 6.55 8.89
CA ASN A 250 17.38 7.27 7.88
C ASN A 250 16.81 8.64 7.60
N PHE A 251 15.49 8.78 7.53
CA PHE A 251 14.82 10.06 7.33
C PHE A 251 15.29 11.10 8.34
N VAL A 252 15.33 10.73 9.64
CA VAL A 252 15.82 11.63 10.70
C VAL A 252 17.35 11.78 10.67
N ARG A 253 18.08 10.69 10.39
CA ARG A 253 19.56 10.70 10.39
C ARG A 253 20.13 11.67 9.37
N THR A 254 19.50 11.75 8.19
CA THR A 254 19.98 12.56 7.06
C THR A 254 19.45 14.00 7.07
N MET A 255 18.48 14.33 7.94
CA MET A 255 18.01 15.71 8.12
C MET A 255 19.15 16.66 8.50
N ASN A 256 19.21 17.81 7.84
CA ASN A 256 20.18 18.87 8.13
C ASN A 256 19.52 20.27 8.02
N PRO A 257 19.32 21.01 9.12
CA PRO A 257 19.60 20.62 10.50
C PRO A 257 18.64 19.55 11.02
N ARG A 258 19.10 18.75 12.00
CA ARG A 258 18.24 17.82 12.72
C ARG A 258 17.30 18.56 13.67
N PRO A 259 16.07 18.10 13.86
CA PRO A 259 15.16 18.68 14.84
C PRO A 259 15.67 18.47 16.27
N GLU A 260 15.33 19.38 17.17
CA GLU A 260 15.65 19.24 18.60
C GLU A 260 14.77 18.18 19.29
N LYS A 261 13.54 18.00 18.77
CA LYS A 261 12.51 17.12 19.33
C LYS A 261 11.83 16.32 18.23
N VAL A 262 11.51 15.07 18.53
CA VAL A 262 10.66 14.22 17.68
C VAL A 262 9.49 13.71 18.49
N LEU A 263 8.28 13.89 17.96
CA LEU A 263 7.06 13.27 18.45
C LEU A 263 6.73 12.11 17.52
N CYS A 264 6.83 10.89 18.04
CA CYS A 264 6.48 9.68 17.31
C CYS A 264 4.97 9.44 17.48
N VAL A 265 4.25 9.40 16.36
CA VAL A 265 2.78 9.26 16.30
C VAL A 265 2.41 8.25 15.22
N HIS A 266 1.12 7.95 15.03
CA HIS A 266 0.64 7.13 13.91
C HIS A 266 1.36 5.77 13.83
N GLY A 267 1.01 4.87 14.75
CA GLY A 267 1.53 3.51 14.84
C GLY A 267 0.95 2.78 16.05
N ASP A 268 1.15 1.49 16.11
CA ASP A 268 0.85 0.70 17.29
C ASP A 268 1.69 1.18 18.48
N GLU A 269 1.17 1.08 19.70
CA GLU A 269 1.84 1.60 20.91
C GLU A 269 3.29 1.10 21.03
N SER A 270 3.54 -0.17 20.71
CA SER A 270 4.89 -0.76 20.73
C SER A 270 5.82 -0.14 19.69
N SER A 271 5.34 0.06 18.46
CA SER A 271 6.11 0.64 17.37
C SER A 271 6.49 2.10 17.65
N VAL A 272 5.53 2.88 18.15
CA VAL A 272 5.75 4.28 18.56
C VAL A 272 6.82 4.36 19.67
N GLN A 273 6.72 3.51 20.70
CA GLN A 273 7.67 3.49 21.81
C GLN A 273 9.07 3.03 21.39
N ASP A 274 9.14 2.00 20.56
CA ASP A 274 10.40 1.46 20.07
C ASP A 274 11.15 2.46 19.17
N LEU A 275 10.42 3.16 18.26
CA LEU A 275 11.01 4.22 17.44
C LEU A 275 11.49 5.39 18.28
N SER A 276 10.65 5.87 19.19
CA SER A 276 10.99 6.96 20.13
C SER A 276 12.25 6.64 20.92
N SER A 277 12.34 5.41 21.46
CA SER A 277 13.52 4.95 22.22
C SER A 277 14.78 4.90 21.35
N ALA A 278 14.71 4.42 20.12
CA ALA A 278 15.86 4.35 19.23
C ALA A 278 16.36 5.73 18.82
N LEU A 279 15.47 6.65 18.45
CA LEU A 279 15.86 8.02 18.10
C LEU A 279 16.56 8.73 19.29
N TYR A 280 16.09 8.46 20.52
CA TYR A 280 16.75 8.96 21.71
C TYR A 280 18.17 8.38 21.87
N HIS A 281 18.33 7.06 21.78
CA HIS A 281 19.60 6.39 22.02
C HIS A 281 20.62 6.63 20.90
N ASP A 282 20.20 6.56 19.65
CA ASP A 282 21.11 6.59 18.50
C ASP A 282 21.50 8.02 18.10
N PHE A 283 20.58 8.99 18.27
CA PHE A 283 20.82 10.36 17.85
C PHE A 283 20.86 11.38 18.99
N ASN A 284 20.69 10.93 20.24
CA ASN A 284 20.65 11.78 21.44
C ASN A 284 19.60 12.91 21.35
N MET A 285 18.45 12.60 20.76
CA MET A 285 17.36 13.56 20.54
C MET A 285 16.33 13.49 21.66
N ARG A 286 15.61 14.58 21.88
CA ARG A 286 14.43 14.56 22.75
C ARG A 286 13.27 13.92 22.00
N THR A 287 12.81 12.78 22.47
CA THR A 287 11.73 12.02 21.83
C THR A 287 10.53 11.87 22.72
N PHE A 288 9.36 11.79 22.14
CA PHE A 288 8.09 11.68 22.84
C PHE A 288 7.17 10.72 22.07
N ALA A 289 6.41 9.95 22.82
CA ALA A 289 5.38 9.04 22.32
C ALA A 289 4.02 9.46 22.89
N PRO A 290 3.41 10.56 22.41
CA PRO A 290 2.18 11.10 22.99
C PRO A 290 1.02 10.12 22.81
N LYS A 291 0.18 10.03 23.84
CA LYS A 291 -1.09 9.29 23.77
C LYS A 291 -2.16 10.11 23.07
N ASN A 292 -3.21 9.46 22.63
CA ASN A 292 -4.35 10.15 22.03
C ASN A 292 -4.92 11.19 23.00
N LEU A 293 -5.19 12.39 22.49
CA LEU A 293 -5.66 13.58 23.26
C LEU A 293 -4.63 14.15 24.26
N GLU A 294 -3.39 13.70 24.26
CA GLU A 294 -2.35 14.30 25.08
C GLU A 294 -1.95 15.66 24.54
N THR A 295 -1.81 16.64 25.44
CA THR A 295 -1.38 18.00 25.09
C THR A 295 0.13 18.11 25.17
N PHE A 296 0.77 18.53 24.10
CA PHE A 296 2.20 18.76 24.06
C PHE A 296 2.54 20.25 23.98
N ARG A 297 3.49 20.71 24.80
CA ARG A 297 3.97 22.09 24.78
C ARG A 297 5.30 22.16 24.06
N PHE A 298 5.39 23.00 23.03
CA PHE A 298 6.61 23.18 22.23
C PHE A 298 7.71 24.03 22.89
N LYS A 299 7.42 24.74 23.98
CA LYS A 299 8.40 25.54 24.74
C LYS A 299 8.71 24.89 26.08
#